data_302baca3ccc4796d4d5fd86b0aa6c7bf
#
_entry.id   302baca3ccc4796d4d5fd86b0aa6c7bf
#
_cell.length_a   1.000
_cell.length_b   1.000
_cell.length_c   1.000
_cell.angle_alpha   90.00
_cell.angle_beta   90.00
_cell.angle_gamma   90.00
#
_symmetry.space_group_name_H-M   'P 1'
#
loop_
_entity.id
_entity.type
_entity.pdbx_description
1 polymer ?
#
loop_
_entity_poly.entity_id
_entity_poly.type
_entity_poly.pdbx_seq_one_letter_code
_entity_poly.pdbx_strand_id
1 'polypeptide(L)'
;MPKEFKIAQISDCHLGYRSGQFRDVETGINLREQDGYDSLEKAIDEIVETKPDVVICSGDMFHSPKPSIYTIIQCKRILQKLVKAGIPFYNIAGNHDAEDSIREIPANAVIDEPLLNLYSYTEPYVVVEIAPGIVCHFVSHHGFIAQQETMKQLKTIKGKFNILVTHGSVYDTNMNMILHSESEPREIVIPEEIMNMDWDYTLMGHIHERGWVSSTDGLTDTSNRKQFYGGSLIRRGFSDKECKLGRGWTMWTIKDNKEMTPEFHIIEERLQKDIIIQCKDKTTLQIEQQIAKEFKKIDFTQTPILRVTLVNISKQNKTALDMSKFREDIQKYSMHKDTIQVC
;
A
#
# COMPACT_ATOMS: atom_id res chain seq x y z
N MET A 1 6.20 -30.73 -2.07
CA MET A 1 5.60 -29.56 -1.43
C MET A 1 5.18 -29.94 -0.01
N PRO A 2 5.20 -29.01 0.97
CA PRO A 2 4.56 -29.23 2.27
C PRO A 2 3.06 -29.44 2.11
N LYS A 3 2.41 -30.08 3.12
CA LYS A 3 0.93 -30.25 3.09
C LYS A 3 0.20 -28.92 3.11
N GLU A 4 0.74 -27.95 3.81
CA GLU A 4 0.27 -26.58 3.89
C GLU A 4 1.49 -25.65 3.99
N PHE A 5 1.44 -24.49 3.32
CA PHE A 5 2.45 -23.46 3.39
C PHE A 5 1.79 -22.09 3.39
N LYS A 6 2.19 -21.21 4.30
CA LYS A 6 1.55 -19.91 4.53
C LYS A 6 2.49 -18.77 4.19
N ILE A 7 1.98 -17.85 3.36
CA ILE A 7 2.68 -16.61 2.98
C ILE A 7 1.87 -15.42 3.47
N ALA A 8 2.46 -14.56 4.29
CA ALA A 8 1.87 -13.26 4.56
C ALA A 8 2.35 -12.25 3.51
N GLN A 9 1.44 -11.68 2.72
CA GLN A 9 1.74 -10.62 1.75
C GLN A 9 1.42 -9.26 2.34
N ILE A 10 2.40 -8.36 2.35
CA ILE A 10 2.25 -6.92 2.52
C ILE A 10 2.68 -6.22 1.23
N SER A 11 2.26 -4.98 1.02
CA SER A 11 2.64 -4.16 -0.13
C SER A 11 2.42 -2.68 0.18
N ASP A 12 3.07 -1.81 -0.57
CA ASP A 12 2.78 -0.37 -0.61
C ASP A 12 2.72 0.25 0.81
N CYS A 13 3.77 -0.04 1.59
CA CYS A 13 3.88 0.46 2.97
C CYS A 13 4.15 1.96 3.01
N HIS A 14 4.82 2.50 1.99
CA HIS A 14 5.16 3.91 1.82
C HIS A 14 5.69 4.58 3.09
N LEU A 15 6.61 3.94 3.80
CA LEU A 15 7.22 4.50 4.99
C LEU A 15 7.90 5.84 4.69
N GLY A 16 7.62 6.83 5.51
CA GLY A 16 8.09 8.19 5.29
C GLY A 16 7.14 9.06 4.46
N TYR A 17 5.95 8.56 4.07
CA TYR A 17 4.90 9.37 3.43
C TYR A 17 4.47 10.50 4.34
N ARG A 18 4.44 11.72 3.81
CA ARG A 18 4.01 12.93 4.51
C ARG A 18 2.92 13.62 3.72
N SER A 19 1.86 14.02 4.40
CA SER A 19 0.79 14.82 3.83
C SER A 19 0.31 15.84 4.84
N GLY A 20 0.00 17.04 4.36
CA GLY A 20 -0.38 18.15 5.22
C GLY A 20 0.75 18.66 6.13
N GLN A 21 0.42 19.63 6.99
CA GLN A 21 1.37 20.26 7.92
C GLN A 21 1.26 19.73 9.35
N PHE A 22 0.42 18.70 9.54
CA PHE A 22 0.12 18.18 10.87
C PHE A 22 1.29 17.37 11.43
N ARG A 23 1.70 17.75 12.63
CA ARG A 23 2.77 17.08 13.35
C ARG A 23 2.26 16.68 14.72
N ASP A 24 2.74 15.56 15.19
CA ASP A 24 2.59 15.18 16.59
C ASP A 24 3.29 16.21 17.49
N VAL A 25 2.61 16.64 18.54
CA VAL A 25 3.07 17.74 19.40
C VAL A 25 4.30 17.36 20.21
N GLU A 26 4.42 16.08 20.58
CA GLU A 26 5.52 15.60 21.43
C GLU A 26 6.74 15.24 20.60
N THR A 27 6.53 14.56 19.49
CA THR A 27 7.62 14.03 18.64
C THR A 27 8.02 14.93 17.49
N GLY A 28 7.14 15.87 17.09
CA GLY A 28 7.32 16.71 15.90
C GLY A 28 7.22 15.97 14.56
N ILE A 29 6.88 14.67 14.58
CA ILE A 29 6.76 13.84 13.39
C ILE A 29 5.45 14.17 12.66
N ASN A 30 5.47 14.17 11.33
CA ASN A 30 4.25 14.32 10.56
C ASN A 30 3.27 13.18 10.88
N LEU A 31 1.99 13.49 11.13
CA LEU A 31 1.01 12.48 11.56
C LEU A 31 0.83 11.36 10.53
N ARG A 32 0.90 11.67 9.22
CA ARG A 32 0.79 10.65 8.18
C ARG A 32 2.01 9.74 8.12
N GLU A 33 3.18 10.31 8.41
CA GLU A 33 4.41 9.52 8.53
C GLU A 33 4.33 8.57 9.73
N GLN A 34 3.80 9.04 10.86
CA GLN A 34 3.57 8.19 12.04
C GLN A 34 2.54 7.09 11.75
N ASP A 35 1.42 7.42 11.08
CA ASP A 35 0.41 6.44 10.67
C ASP A 35 1.00 5.29 9.85
N GLY A 36 1.98 5.58 8.97
CA GLY A 36 2.69 4.56 8.19
C GLY A 36 3.48 3.60 9.07
N TYR A 37 4.21 4.12 10.06
CA TYR A 37 4.95 3.28 11.01
C TYR A 37 4.02 2.43 11.87
N ASP A 38 2.95 3.02 12.39
CA ASP A 38 1.98 2.34 13.24
C ASP A 38 1.25 1.23 12.47
N SER A 39 0.89 1.48 11.20
CA SER A 39 0.23 0.49 10.36
C SER A 39 1.14 -0.69 10.03
N LEU A 40 2.42 -0.43 9.68
CA LEU A 40 3.37 -1.51 9.47
C LEU A 40 3.62 -2.29 10.77
N GLU A 41 3.75 -1.61 11.90
CA GLU A 41 3.98 -2.26 13.19
C GLU A 41 2.81 -3.17 13.58
N LYS A 42 1.56 -2.70 13.45
CA LYS A 42 0.36 -3.51 13.67
C LYS A 42 0.31 -4.73 12.73
N ALA A 43 0.57 -4.53 11.43
CA ALA A 43 0.62 -5.63 10.46
C ALA A 43 1.64 -6.70 10.87
N ILE A 44 2.85 -6.28 11.22
CA ILE A 44 3.91 -7.22 11.62
C ILE A 44 3.57 -7.92 12.94
N ASP A 45 2.95 -7.24 13.90
CA ASP A 45 2.51 -7.87 15.16
C ASP A 45 1.47 -8.96 14.89
N GLU A 46 0.43 -8.67 14.09
CA GLU A 46 -0.58 -9.66 13.69
C GLU A 46 0.04 -10.83 12.90
N ILE A 47 0.96 -10.54 11.96
CA ILE A 47 1.66 -11.56 11.18
C ILE A 47 2.47 -12.48 12.11
N VAL A 48 3.19 -11.94 13.08
CA VAL A 48 3.96 -12.73 14.03
C VAL A 48 3.04 -13.65 14.87
N GLU A 49 1.86 -13.16 15.24
CA GLU A 49 0.87 -13.98 15.98
C GLU A 49 0.29 -15.11 15.14
N THR A 50 0.06 -14.87 13.84
CA THR A 50 -0.49 -15.87 12.90
C THR A 50 0.53 -16.90 12.43
N LYS A 51 1.85 -16.62 12.62
CA LYS A 51 2.97 -17.53 12.33
C LYS A 51 2.97 -18.09 10.90
N PRO A 52 3.04 -17.24 9.86
CA PRO A 52 3.25 -17.72 8.51
C PRO A 52 4.64 -18.35 8.36
N ASP A 53 4.84 -19.11 7.29
CA ASP A 53 6.15 -19.67 6.97
C ASP A 53 7.10 -18.60 6.44
N VAL A 54 6.58 -17.60 5.71
CA VAL A 54 7.34 -16.46 5.18
C VAL A 54 6.47 -15.20 5.09
N VAL A 55 7.14 -14.03 5.04
CA VAL A 55 6.50 -12.75 4.68
C VAL A 55 7.07 -12.28 3.34
N ILE A 56 6.19 -11.83 2.44
CA ILE A 56 6.58 -11.24 1.15
C ILE A 56 6.05 -9.80 1.08
N CYS A 57 6.93 -8.85 0.79
CA CYS A 57 6.57 -7.48 0.43
C CYS A 57 6.68 -7.30 -1.09
N SER A 58 5.57 -6.96 -1.73
CA SER A 58 5.48 -6.79 -3.19
C SER A 58 5.87 -5.37 -3.64
N GLY A 59 6.82 -4.70 -2.96
CA GLY A 59 7.40 -3.40 -3.30
C GLY A 59 6.80 -2.22 -2.54
N ASP A 60 7.38 -1.05 -2.78
CA ASP A 60 7.05 0.24 -2.16
C ASP A 60 7.07 0.20 -0.62
N MET A 61 8.16 -0.35 -0.08
CA MET A 61 8.42 -0.29 1.35
C MET A 61 8.62 1.16 1.81
N PHE A 62 9.36 1.96 1.05
CA PHE A 62 9.59 3.37 1.30
C PHE A 62 8.81 4.25 0.32
N HIS A 63 8.43 5.46 0.77
CA HIS A 63 7.74 6.44 -0.08
C HIS A 63 8.68 7.21 -1.02
N SER A 64 9.96 7.11 -0.83
CA SER A 64 10.98 7.83 -1.60
C SER A 64 12.23 7.00 -1.75
N PRO A 65 12.95 7.09 -2.90
CA PRO A 65 14.24 6.46 -3.09
C PRO A 65 15.31 6.97 -2.09
N LYS A 66 15.05 8.05 -1.40
CA LYS A 66 15.93 8.66 -0.40
C LYS A 66 15.18 8.87 0.92
N PRO A 67 14.82 7.78 1.62
CA PRO A 67 14.13 7.87 2.89
C PRO A 67 14.99 8.55 3.95
N SER A 68 14.36 9.19 4.94
CA SER A 68 15.09 9.75 6.06
C SER A 68 15.76 8.66 6.90
N ILE A 69 16.84 8.99 7.58
CA ILE A 69 17.51 8.05 8.51
C ILE A 69 16.51 7.57 9.56
N TYR A 70 15.62 8.45 10.04
CA TYR A 70 14.58 8.08 11.01
C TYR A 70 13.65 7.01 10.43
N THR A 71 13.18 7.19 9.18
CA THR A 71 12.34 6.21 8.47
C THR A 71 13.02 4.85 8.37
N ILE A 72 14.31 4.82 8.02
CA ILE A 72 15.11 3.59 7.95
C ILE A 72 15.16 2.90 9.31
N ILE A 73 15.44 3.66 10.37
CA ILE A 73 15.52 3.11 11.74
C ILE A 73 14.17 2.51 12.15
N GLN A 74 13.04 3.20 11.90
CA GLN A 74 11.72 2.69 12.23
C GLN A 74 11.40 1.40 11.44
N CYS A 75 11.68 1.36 10.14
CA CYS A 75 11.52 0.17 9.32
C CYS A 75 12.29 -1.02 9.93
N LYS A 76 13.59 -0.85 10.16
CA LYS A 76 14.44 -1.92 10.73
C LYS A 76 13.97 -2.36 12.11
N ARG A 77 13.59 -1.43 12.98
CA ARG A 77 13.04 -1.72 14.31
C ARG A 77 11.79 -2.62 14.23
N ILE A 78 10.89 -2.31 13.31
CA ILE A 78 9.65 -3.08 13.14
C ILE A 78 9.96 -4.47 12.56
N LEU A 79 10.78 -4.57 11.51
CA LEU A 79 11.13 -5.84 10.89
C LEU A 79 11.92 -6.77 11.83
N GLN A 80 12.62 -6.24 12.83
CA GLN A 80 13.27 -7.07 13.86
C GLN A 80 12.29 -7.96 14.63
N LYS A 81 11.00 -7.67 14.64
CA LYS A 81 9.98 -8.55 15.23
C LYS A 81 9.89 -9.87 14.45
N LEU A 82 9.97 -9.82 13.10
CA LEU A 82 10.04 -11.03 12.26
C LEU A 82 11.31 -11.84 12.53
N VAL A 83 12.45 -11.15 12.64
CA VAL A 83 13.73 -11.79 12.98
C VAL A 83 13.63 -12.55 14.30
N LYS A 84 13.08 -11.91 15.35
CA LYS A 84 12.89 -12.55 16.67
C LYS A 84 11.92 -13.74 16.63
N ALA A 85 10.94 -13.69 15.73
CA ALA A 85 9.98 -14.78 15.52
C ALA A 85 10.55 -15.89 14.60
N GLY A 86 11.71 -15.68 13.97
CA GLY A 86 12.32 -16.62 13.04
C GLY A 86 11.58 -16.72 11.70
N ILE A 87 10.79 -15.70 11.34
CA ILE A 87 10.00 -15.67 10.10
C ILE A 87 10.80 -14.96 9.00
N PRO A 88 11.15 -15.65 7.90
CA PRO A 88 11.86 -15.03 6.77
C PRO A 88 11.03 -13.93 6.10
N PHE A 89 11.70 -12.86 5.69
CA PHE A 89 11.12 -11.74 4.99
C PHE A 89 11.77 -11.56 3.62
N TYR A 90 10.96 -11.48 2.57
CA TYR A 90 11.38 -11.25 1.19
C TYR A 90 10.75 -9.97 0.64
N ASN A 91 11.55 -9.10 0.05
CA ASN A 91 11.11 -7.81 -0.46
C ASN A 91 11.71 -7.53 -1.84
N ILE A 92 10.98 -6.78 -2.66
CA ILE A 92 11.46 -6.20 -3.92
C ILE A 92 11.34 -4.69 -3.89
N ALA A 93 12.08 -3.99 -4.73
CA ALA A 93 11.89 -2.57 -4.96
C ALA A 93 10.65 -2.31 -5.83
N GLY A 94 9.77 -1.39 -5.38
CA GLY A 94 8.76 -0.77 -6.21
C GLY A 94 9.27 0.53 -6.84
N ASN A 95 8.38 1.30 -7.49
CA ASN A 95 8.74 2.55 -8.15
C ASN A 95 9.08 3.68 -7.17
N HIS A 96 8.56 3.65 -5.94
CA HIS A 96 8.93 4.60 -4.91
C HIS A 96 10.25 4.28 -4.20
N ASP A 97 10.64 3.00 -4.15
CA ASP A 97 11.92 2.59 -3.56
C ASP A 97 13.12 2.91 -4.45
N ALA A 98 12.91 3.04 -5.77
CA ALA A 98 13.97 3.09 -6.78
C ALA A 98 13.94 4.39 -7.60
N GLU A 99 15.12 4.81 -8.07
CA GLU A 99 15.25 5.80 -9.15
C GLU A 99 15.14 5.10 -10.52
N ASP A 100 14.90 5.88 -11.59
CA ASP A 100 14.76 5.35 -12.97
C ASP A 100 16.06 4.83 -13.57
N SER A 101 17.14 4.84 -12.82
CA SER A 101 18.44 4.35 -13.23
C SER A 101 18.80 3.04 -12.54
N ILE A 102 19.01 1.99 -13.32
CA ILE A 102 19.51 0.69 -12.81
C ILE A 102 20.90 0.77 -12.16
N ARG A 103 21.58 1.92 -12.26
CA ARG A 103 22.87 2.16 -11.59
C ARG A 103 22.71 2.69 -10.18
N GLU A 104 21.52 3.21 -9.85
CA GLU A 104 21.20 3.66 -8.50
C GLU A 104 20.74 2.46 -7.65
N ILE A 105 21.20 2.42 -6.42
CA ILE A 105 20.81 1.37 -5.49
C ILE A 105 19.44 1.75 -4.90
N PRO A 106 18.39 0.91 -5.04
CA PRO A 106 17.09 1.15 -4.44
C PRO A 106 17.15 1.28 -2.93
N ALA A 107 16.27 2.11 -2.36
CA ALA A 107 16.24 2.38 -0.92
C ALA A 107 16.05 1.10 -0.07
N ASN A 108 15.32 0.13 -0.58
CA ASN A 108 15.06 -1.14 0.09
C ASN A 108 16.33 -1.98 0.34
N ALA A 109 17.47 -1.67 -0.31
CA ALA A 109 18.75 -2.31 -0.04
C ALA A 109 19.18 -2.22 1.44
N VAL A 110 18.74 -1.17 2.15
CA VAL A 110 19.05 -1.00 3.58
C VAL A 110 18.43 -2.09 4.47
N ILE A 111 17.47 -2.85 3.94
CA ILE A 111 16.78 -3.94 4.65
C ILE A 111 17.54 -5.26 4.50
N ASP A 112 18.34 -5.40 3.45
CA ASP A 112 18.99 -6.67 3.11
C ASP A 112 20.00 -7.10 4.18
N GLU A 113 19.60 -8.07 5.00
CA GLU A 113 20.41 -8.69 6.05
C GLU A 113 20.19 -10.21 6.05
N PRO A 114 20.78 -10.97 5.09
CA PRO A 114 20.49 -12.41 4.92
C PRO A 114 20.81 -13.26 6.16
N LEU A 115 21.79 -12.85 6.98
CA LEU A 115 22.11 -13.52 8.24
C LEU A 115 20.96 -13.44 9.27
N LEU A 116 20.03 -12.50 9.08
CA LEU A 116 18.84 -12.33 9.89
C LEU A 116 17.56 -12.81 9.17
N ASN A 117 17.70 -13.51 8.04
CA ASN A 117 16.58 -13.91 7.17
C ASN A 117 15.75 -12.74 6.62
N LEU A 118 16.37 -11.57 6.47
CA LEU A 118 15.80 -10.42 5.78
C LEU A 118 16.45 -10.32 4.40
N TYR A 119 15.66 -10.58 3.35
CA TYR A 119 16.11 -10.56 1.96
C TYR A 119 15.40 -9.42 1.23
N SER A 120 16.16 -8.49 0.68
CA SER A 120 15.62 -7.36 -0.06
C SER A 120 16.34 -7.22 -1.40
N TYR A 121 15.66 -7.70 -2.44
CA TYR A 121 16.25 -7.82 -3.77
C TYR A 121 16.26 -6.48 -4.50
N THR A 122 17.43 -6.07 -4.92
CA THR A 122 17.68 -4.88 -5.73
C THR A 122 17.96 -5.23 -7.18
N GLU A 123 18.27 -6.49 -7.45
CA GLU A 123 18.48 -7.00 -8.78
C GLU A 123 17.20 -6.96 -9.60
N PRO A 124 17.29 -6.81 -10.93
CA PRO A 124 16.13 -6.84 -11.82
C PRO A 124 15.27 -8.10 -11.69
N TYR A 125 15.91 -9.26 -11.47
CA TYR A 125 15.24 -10.54 -11.35
C TYR A 125 16.01 -11.51 -10.46
N VAL A 126 15.29 -12.13 -9.52
CA VAL A 126 15.85 -13.14 -8.61
C VAL A 126 14.87 -14.30 -8.49
N VAL A 127 15.37 -15.53 -8.42
CA VAL A 127 14.58 -16.76 -8.21
C VAL A 127 14.97 -17.42 -6.91
N VAL A 128 13.98 -17.74 -6.08
CA VAL A 128 14.21 -18.39 -4.79
C VAL A 128 13.23 -19.53 -4.58
N GLU A 129 13.71 -20.70 -4.24
CA GLU A 129 12.89 -21.78 -3.71
C GLU A 129 12.65 -21.53 -2.22
N ILE A 130 11.50 -20.92 -1.88
CA ILE A 130 11.15 -20.51 -0.49
C ILE A 130 10.73 -21.70 0.38
N ALA A 131 10.31 -22.80 -0.25
CA ALA A 131 10.03 -24.09 0.39
C ALA A 131 10.18 -25.21 -0.65
N PRO A 132 10.36 -26.47 -0.24
CA PRO A 132 10.48 -27.58 -1.17
C PRO A 132 9.33 -27.63 -2.18
N GLY A 133 9.62 -27.34 -3.44
CA GLY A 133 8.63 -27.33 -4.54
C GLY A 133 7.87 -26.03 -4.73
N ILE A 134 8.12 -24.96 -3.93
CA ILE A 134 7.50 -23.64 -4.08
C ILE A 134 8.62 -22.64 -4.41
N VAL A 135 8.51 -22.02 -5.59
CA VAL A 135 9.49 -21.09 -6.12
C VAL A 135 8.87 -19.71 -6.32
N CYS A 136 9.50 -18.69 -5.78
CA CYS A 136 9.16 -17.30 -6.03
C CYS A 136 10.13 -16.70 -7.06
N HIS A 137 9.57 -15.99 -8.02
CA HIS A 137 10.25 -15.22 -9.05
C HIS A 137 10.04 -13.75 -8.74
N PHE A 138 11.06 -13.11 -8.23
CA PHE A 138 11.03 -11.70 -7.82
C PHE A 138 11.49 -10.82 -8.98
N VAL A 139 10.58 -9.97 -9.50
CA VAL A 139 10.85 -8.98 -10.55
C VAL A 139 10.61 -7.60 -9.97
N SER A 140 11.71 -6.87 -9.71
CA SER A 140 11.68 -5.53 -9.14
C SER A 140 11.31 -4.47 -10.19
N HIS A 141 11.09 -3.22 -9.76
CA HIS A 141 10.94 -2.07 -10.66
C HIS A 141 12.09 -1.97 -11.69
N HIS A 142 13.33 -2.16 -11.27
CA HIS A 142 14.49 -2.21 -12.17
C HIS A 142 14.43 -3.34 -13.19
N GLY A 143 13.69 -4.42 -12.91
CA GLY A 143 13.46 -5.52 -13.84
C GLY A 143 12.69 -5.09 -15.09
N PHE A 144 11.82 -4.08 -14.98
CA PHE A 144 11.10 -3.51 -16.12
C PHE A 144 11.90 -2.45 -16.86
N ILE A 145 12.76 -1.70 -16.16
CA ILE A 145 13.72 -0.79 -16.81
C ILE A 145 14.75 -1.60 -17.62
N ALA A 146 15.23 -2.72 -17.08
CA ALA A 146 16.12 -3.68 -17.75
C ALA A 146 15.35 -4.78 -18.51
N GLN A 147 14.18 -4.49 -19.07
CA GLN A 147 13.21 -5.44 -19.61
C GLN A 147 13.82 -6.53 -20.50
N GLN A 148 14.70 -6.17 -21.45
CA GLN A 148 15.27 -7.14 -22.38
C GLN A 148 16.13 -8.21 -21.67
N GLU A 149 16.91 -7.82 -20.66
CA GLU A 149 17.75 -8.75 -19.90
C GLU A 149 16.90 -9.59 -18.95
N THR A 150 15.87 -9.01 -18.35
CA THR A 150 14.93 -9.72 -17.49
C THR A 150 14.17 -10.78 -18.28
N MET A 151 13.65 -10.45 -19.46
CA MET A 151 12.92 -11.39 -20.32
C MET A 151 13.76 -12.59 -20.79
N LYS A 152 15.06 -12.41 -21.01
CA LYS A 152 15.97 -13.54 -21.37
C LYS A 152 16.12 -14.56 -20.26
N GLN A 153 16.01 -14.14 -19.01
CA GLN A 153 16.25 -14.97 -17.82
C GLN A 153 14.95 -15.54 -17.25
N LEU A 154 13.82 -14.83 -17.43
CA LEU A 154 12.54 -15.14 -16.84
C LEU A 154 11.95 -16.42 -17.44
N LYS A 155 11.73 -17.43 -16.60
CA LYS A 155 11.10 -18.69 -16.99
C LYS A 155 10.55 -19.41 -15.77
N THR A 156 9.38 -20.04 -15.91
CA THR A 156 8.84 -20.94 -14.89
C THR A 156 9.68 -22.23 -14.77
N ILE A 157 9.71 -22.81 -13.59
CA ILE A 157 10.43 -24.03 -13.31
C ILE A 157 9.46 -25.23 -13.36
N LYS A 158 9.66 -26.09 -14.33
CA LYS A 158 8.80 -27.26 -14.54
C LYS A 158 8.70 -28.14 -13.30
N GLY A 159 7.48 -28.50 -12.91
CA GLY A 159 7.22 -29.38 -11.77
C GLY A 159 7.23 -28.69 -10.40
N LYS A 160 7.52 -27.38 -10.38
CA LYS A 160 7.41 -26.54 -9.17
C LYS A 160 6.09 -25.76 -9.18
N PHE A 161 5.75 -25.21 -8.03
CA PHE A 161 4.71 -24.20 -7.87
C PHE A 161 5.39 -22.83 -8.03
N ASN A 162 5.06 -22.12 -9.11
CA ASN A 162 5.75 -20.89 -9.51
C ASN A 162 4.91 -19.67 -9.16
N ILE A 163 5.42 -18.83 -8.28
CA ILE A 163 4.80 -17.57 -7.84
C ILE A 163 5.62 -16.42 -8.41
N LEU A 164 4.99 -15.56 -9.21
CA LEU A 164 5.57 -14.26 -9.58
C LEU A 164 5.31 -13.24 -8.46
N VAL A 165 6.34 -12.54 -8.02
CA VAL A 165 6.24 -11.38 -7.12
C VAL A 165 6.73 -10.16 -7.87
N THR A 166 5.88 -9.13 -8.01
CA THR A 166 6.19 -7.98 -8.86
C THR A 166 5.46 -6.71 -8.44
N HIS A 167 5.81 -5.58 -9.07
CA HIS A 167 5.26 -4.27 -8.73
C HIS A 167 5.05 -3.42 -9.98
N GLY A 168 3.81 -3.03 -10.28
CA GLY A 168 3.44 -2.22 -11.43
C GLY A 168 1.99 -2.42 -11.86
N SER A 169 1.57 -1.64 -12.86
CA SER A 169 0.24 -1.72 -13.47
C SER A 169 0.14 -2.86 -14.49
N VAL A 170 -1.05 -3.40 -14.66
CA VAL A 170 -1.38 -4.40 -15.69
C VAL A 170 -2.67 -4.02 -16.39
N TYR A 171 -2.97 -4.67 -17.51
CA TYR A 171 -4.28 -4.60 -18.17
C TYR A 171 -5.27 -5.55 -17.48
N ASP A 172 -6.53 -5.10 -17.34
CA ASP A 172 -7.63 -5.96 -16.93
C ASP A 172 -8.06 -6.90 -18.06
N THR A 173 -9.02 -7.79 -17.79
CA THR A 173 -9.56 -8.73 -18.79
C THR A 173 -10.28 -8.04 -19.96
N ASN A 174 -10.62 -6.76 -19.85
CA ASN A 174 -11.25 -5.96 -20.90
C ASN A 174 -10.22 -5.07 -21.63
N MET A 175 -8.92 -5.31 -21.42
CA MET A 175 -7.82 -4.53 -21.98
C MET A 175 -7.80 -3.07 -21.51
N ASN A 176 -8.41 -2.75 -20.38
CA ASN A 176 -8.23 -1.46 -19.73
C ASN A 176 -7.03 -1.55 -18.79
N MET A 177 -6.16 -0.55 -18.85
CA MET A 177 -5.05 -0.47 -17.90
C MET A 177 -5.59 -0.20 -16.50
N ILE A 178 -5.20 -1.04 -15.53
CA ILE A 178 -5.48 -0.79 -14.13
C ILE A 178 -4.49 0.27 -13.66
N LEU A 179 -5.02 1.46 -13.46
CA LEU A 179 -4.26 2.61 -12.98
C LEU A 179 -4.52 2.85 -11.52
N HIS A 180 -3.51 3.38 -10.86
CA HIS A 180 -3.66 3.94 -9.52
C HIS A 180 -4.70 5.06 -9.53
N SER A 181 -5.46 5.22 -8.43
CA SER A 181 -6.44 6.31 -8.28
C SER A 181 -5.80 7.70 -8.18
N GLU A 182 -4.51 7.75 -7.92
CA GLU A 182 -3.68 8.96 -7.86
C GLU A 182 -2.61 8.90 -8.95
N SER A 183 -2.13 10.08 -9.40
CA SER A 183 -0.99 10.15 -10.32
C SER A 183 0.28 9.71 -9.60
N GLU A 184 0.81 8.56 -9.96
CA GLU A 184 2.04 8.02 -9.40
C GLU A 184 3.26 8.37 -10.27
N PRO A 185 4.40 8.72 -9.65
CA PRO A 185 5.63 8.89 -10.39
C PRO A 185 6.14 7.53 -10.89
N ARG A 186 6.79 7.54 -12.05
CA ARG A 186 7.46 6.35 -12.61
C ARG A 186 6.51 5.17 -12.82
N GLU A 187 5.31 5.45 -13.32
CA GLU A 187 4.34 4.42 -13.69
C GLU A 187 4.98 3.42 -14.66
N ILE A 188 4.94 2.14 -14.30
CA ILE A 188 5.38 1.06 -15.18
C ILE A 188 4.23 0.08 -15.40
N VAL A 189 3.97 -0.18 -16.68
CA VAL A 189 3.08 -1.26 -17.10
C VAL A 189 3.90 -2.54 -17.25
N ILE A 190 3.52 -3.56 -16.51
CA ILE A 190 4.16 -4.88 -16.59
C ILE A 190 3.86 -5.46 -17.97
N PRO A 191 4.87 -5.89 -18.75
CA PRO A 191 4.67 -6.47 -20.06
C PRO A 191 3.71 -7.67 -20.04
N GLU A 192 2.79 -7.69 -20.98
CA GLU A 192 1.79 -8.76 -21.09
C GLU A 192 2.43 -10.14 -21.26
N GLU A 193 3.56 -10.20 -21.94
CA GLU A 193 4.33 -11.44 -22.10
C GLU A 193 4.78 -12.04 -20.77
N ILE A 194 5.10 -11.20 -19.78
CA ILE A 194 5.44 -11.65 -18.42
C ILE A 194 4.20 -12.17 -17.73
N MET A 195 3.10 -11.43 -17.81
CA MET A 195 1.84 -11.80 -17.13
C MET A 195 1.20 -13.06 -17.69
N ASN A 196 1.41 -13.34 -18.97
CA ASN A 196 0.87 -14.51 -19.68
C ASN A 196 1.75 -15.78 -19.59
N MET A 197 2.89 -15.72 -18.88
CA MET A 197 3.67 -16.93 -18.60
C MET A 197 2.88 -17.87 -17.67
N ASP A 198 3.30 -19.13 -17.61
CA ASP A 198 2.61 -20.18 -16.83
C ASP A 198 2.91 -20.08 -15.32
N TRP A 199 2.53 -18.94 -14.73
CA TRP A 199 2.57 -18.74 -13.29
C TRP A 199 1.40 -19.48 -12.63
N ASP A 200 1.65 -20.13 -11.49
CA ASP A 200 0.56 -20.63 -10.65
C ASP A 200 -0.20 -19.46 -10.02
N TYR A 201 0.54 -18.46 -9.46
CA TYR A 201 -0.03 -17.20 -8.93
C TYR A 201 0.94 -16.03 -9.12
N THR A 202 0.38 -14.81 -9.11
CA THR A 202 1.15 -13.55 -9.12
C THR A 202 0.72 -12.67 -7.95
N LEU A 203 1.67 -12.30 -7.10
CA LEU A 203 1.52 -11.38 -5.99
C LEU A 203 2.07 -10.01 -6.38
N MET A 204 1.21 -9.00 -6.45
CA MET A 204 1.54 -7.68 -6.98
C MET A 204 1.38 -6.58 -5.94
N GLY A 205 2.19 -5.53 -6.07
CA GLY A 205 2.01 -4.22 -5.47
C GLY A 205 1.80 -3.14 -6.51
N HIS A 206 1.76 -1.87 -6.10
CA HIS A 206 1.55 -0.65 -6.86
C HIS A 206 0.11 -0.13 -6.80
N ILE A 207 -0.89 -0.98 -6.99
CA ILE A 207 -2.28 -0.57 -6.83
C ILE A 207 -2.68 -0.71 -5.37
N HIS A 208 -2.99 0.42 -4.74
CA HIS A 208 -3.32 0.46 -3.30
C HIS A 208 -4.65 -0.20 -2.95
N GLU A 209 -5.50 -0.44 -3.94
CA GLU A 209 -6.72 -1.22 -3.78
C GLU A 209 -6.39 -2.70 -3.93
N ARG A 210 -6.69 -3.50 -2.90
CA ARG A 210 -6.50 -4.95 -2.98
C ARG A 210 -7.53 -5.60 -3.88
N GLY A 211 -7.14 -6.64 -4.57
CA GLY A 211 -8.09 -7.44 -5.36
C GLY A 211 -7.46 -8.21 -6.50
N TRP A 212 -8.31 -9.02 -7.15
CA TRP A 212 -7.94 -9.77 -8.33
C TRP A 212 -8.01 -8.91 -9.59
N VAL A 213 -7.06 -9.08 -10.52
CA VAL A 213 -6.98 -8.29 -11.75
C VAL A 213 -8.23 -8.45 -12.64
N SER A 214 -8.88 -9.59 -12.62
CA SER A 214 -10.03 -9.89 -13.49
C SER A 214 -11.35 -9.29 -13.03
N SER A 215 -11.41 -8.50 -11.96
CA SER A 215 -12.66 -7.95 -11.45
C SER A 215 -12.70 -6.44 -11.49
N THR A 216 -13.61 -5.88 -12.27
CA THR A 216 -14.02 -4.48 -12.16
C THR A 216 -14.77 -4.20 -10.86
N ASP A 217 -15.25 -5.24 -10.17
CA ASP A 217 -16.12 -5.13 -8.98
C ASP A 217 -15.47 -5.67 -7.68
N GLY A 218 -14.18 -6.04 -7.71
CA GLY A 218 -13.47 -6.60 -6.55
C GLY A 218 -14.08 -7.93 -6.03
N LEU A 219 -13.31 -8.99 -5.92
CA LEU A 219 -13.52 -10.19 -5.10
C LEU A 219 -14.70 -11.15 -5.38
N THR A 220 -15.56 -10.98 -6.39
CA THR A 220 -16.79 -11.77 -6.49
C THR A 220 -16.70 -13.10 -7.26
N ASP A 221 -15.65 -13.30 -8.07
CA ASP A 221 -15.45 -14.59 -8.78
C ASP A 221 -14.00 -15.04 -8.71
N THR A 222 -13.73 -16.20 -8.13
CA THR A 222 -12.38 -16.71 -7.86
C THR A 222 -11.97 -17.85 -8.79
N SER A 223 -12.83 -18.27 -9.73
CA SER A 223 -12.67 -19.57 -10.41
C SER A 223 -11.51 -19.69 -11.41
N ASN A 224 -10.88 -18.57 -11.84
CA ASN A 224 -9.72 -18.62 -12.75
C ASN A 224 -8.68 -17.49 -12.50
N ARG A 225 -8.58 -16.98 -11.28
CA ARG A 225 -7.78 -15.80 -10.97
C ARG A 225 -6.42 -16.19 -10.43
N LYS A 226 -5.37 -15.67 -11.04
CA LYS A 226 -4.00 -15.92 -10.65
C LYS A 226 -3.24 -14.65 -10.23
N GLN A 227 -3.74 -13.46 -10.58
CA GLN A 227 -3.07 -12.18 -10.40
C GLN A 227 -3.78 -11.34 -9.34
N PHE A 228 -3.06 -10.97 -8.28
CA PHE A 228 -3.63 -10.30 -7.12
C PHE A 228 -2.78 -9.13 -6.65
N TYR A 229 -3.40 -7.96 -6.50
CA TYR A 229 -2.84 -6.81 -5.82
C TYR A 229 -3.03 -6.90 -4.32
N GLY A 230 -1.94 -6.81 -3.56
CA GLY A 230 -1.97 -6.89 -2.09
C GLY A 230 -2.67 -5.70 -1.43
N GLY A 231 -2.65 -4.55 -2.10
CA GLY A 231 -3.11 -3.28 -1.55
C GLY A 231 -2.13 -2.67 -0.54
N SER A 232 -2.37 -1.43 -0.14
CA SER A 232 -1.48 -0.71 0.77
C SER A 232 -1.85 -0.89 2.25
N LEU A 233 -0.91 -0.61 3.13
CA LEU A 233 -1.13 -0.59 4.59
C LEU A 233 -1.73 0.72 5.09
N ILE A 234 -1.63 1.82 4.29
CA ILE A 234 -2.17 3.13 4.64
C ILE A 234 -2.99 3.70 3.50
N ARG A 235 -4.00 4.49 3.82
CA ARG A 235 -4.68 5.32 2.83
C ARG A 235 -3.82 6.53 2.49
N ARG A 236 -3.65 6.80 1.20
CA ARG A 236 -3.02 8.02 0.72
C ARG A 236 -4.06 9.02 0.19
N GLY A 237 -5.16 8.52 -0.35
CA GLY A 237 -6.24 9.30 -0.92
C GLY A 237 -7.55 9.27 -0.15
N PHE A 238 -8.57 9.95 -0.69
CA PHE A 238 -9.93 10.00 -0.17
C PHE A 238 -10.93 9.33 -1.12
N SER A 239 -10.47 8.45 -2.01
CA SER A 239 -11.36 7.76 -2.92
C SER A 239 -12.34 6.86 -2.17
N ASP A 240 -13.58 6.77 -2.67
CA ASP A 240 -14.60 5.90 -2.08
C ASP A 240 -14.19 4.43 -2.05
N LYS A 241 -13.43 3.98 -3.05
CA LYS A 241 -12.93 2.61 -3.13
C LYS A 241 -11.92 2.34 -2.03
N GLU A 242 -10.96 3.25 -1.84
CA GLU A 242 -10.00 3.17 -0.75
C GLU A 242 -10.70 3.11 0.62
N CYS A 243 -11.77 3.89 0.80
CA CYS A 243 -12.51 3.94 2.07
C CYS A 243 -13.32 2.68 2.37
N LYS A 244 -13.76 1.92 1.35
CA LYS A 244 -14.66 0.77 1.53
C LYS A 244 -13.95 -0.54 1.80
N LEU A 245 -12.77 -0.76 1.21
CA LEU A 245 -12.08 -2.05 1.27
C LEU A 245 -11.25 -2.28 2.55
N GLY A 246 -10.98 -1.22 3.31
CA GLY A 246 -10.02 -1.26 4.41
C GLY A 246 -8.57 -1.44 3.92
N ARG A 247 -7.61 -1.27 4.81
CA ARG A 247 -6.18 -1.46 4.56
C ARG A 247 -5.68 -2.63 5.39
N GLY A 248 -4.62 -3.27 4.94
CA GLY A 248 -4.07 -4.40 5.67
C GLY A 248 -3.22 -5.32 4.82
N TRP A 249 -3.17 -6.57 5.21
CA TRP A 249 -2.30 -7.57 4.62
C TRP A 249 -3.08 -8.85 4.30
N THR A 250 -2.51 -9.72 3.47
CA THR A 250 -3.18 -10.95 3.01
C THR A 250 -2.40 -12.17 3.49
N MET A 251 -3.07 -13.09 4.18
CA MET A 251 -2.55 -14.43 4.43
C MET A 251 -2.91 -15.34 3.25
N TRP A 252 -1.92 -15.92 2.62
CA TRP A 252 -2.06 -16.92 1.59
C TRP A 252 -1.81 -18.31 2.15
N THR A 253 -2.72 -19.24 1.89
CA THR A 253 -2.53 -20.65 2.25
C THR A 253 -2.41 -21.47 0.97
N ILE A 254 -1.26 -22.11 0.78
CA ILE A 254 -0.98 -23.04 -0.33
C ILE A 254 -1.17 -24.45 0.20
N LYS A 255 -2.04 -25.23 -0.44
CA LYS A 255 -2.29 -26.63 -0.13
C LYS A 255 -1.56 -27.58 -1.08
N ASP A 256 -1.47 -28.85 -0.72
CA ASP A 256 -0.81 -29.90 -1.51
C ASP A 256 -1.42 -30.12 -2.90
N ASN A 257 -2.70 -29.75 -3.09
CA ASN A 257 -3.40 -29.74 -4.38
C ASN A 257 -3.02 -28.55 -5.27
N LYS A 258 -2.05 -27.72 -4.88
CA LYS A 258 -1.63 -26.48 -5.55
C LYS A 258 -2.70 -25.39 -5.61
N GLU A 259 -3.68 -25.44 -4.75
CA GLU A 259 -4.60 -24.34 -4.55
C GLU A 259 -3.99 -23.31 -3.58
N MET A 260 -4.08 -22.03 -3.92
CA MET A 260 -3.63 -20.92 -3.09
C MET A 260 -4.82 -20.01 -2.79
N THR A 261 -5.16 -19.89 -1.52
CA THR A 261 -6.36 -19.15 -1.07
C THR A 261 -5.96 -17.94 -0.20
N PRO A 262 -6.54 -16.74 -0.44
CA PRO A 262 -6.29 -15.55 0.35
C PRO A 262 -7.25 -15.43 1.52
N GLU A 263 -6.74 -14.94 2.65
CA GLU A 263 -7.49 -14.40 3.78
C GLU A 263 -6.98 -13.00 4.06
N PHE A 264 -7.85 -11.99 4.03
CA PHE A 264 -7.46 -10.61 4.20
C PHE A 264 -7.65 -10.15 5.65
N HIS A 265 -6.59 -9.58 6.22
CA HIS A 265 -6.54 -9.02 7.57
C HIS A 265 -6.58 -7.49 7.49
N ILE A 266 -7.66 -6.89 8.02
CA ILE A 266 -7.83 -5.43 8.03
C ILE A 266 -7.11 -4.86 9.26
N ILE A 267 -6.27 -3.86 9.03
CA ILE A 267 -5.61 -3.11 10.09
C ILE A 267 -6.44 -1.87 10.42
N GLU A 268 -6.65 -1.62 11.70
CA GLU A 268 -7.25 -0.37 12.15
C GLU A 268 -6.32 0.80 11.83
N GLU A 269 -6.85 1.75 11.06
CA GLU A 269 -6.14 2.97 10.66
C GLU A 269 -6.88 4.22 11.16
N ARG A 270 -6.17 5.36 11.15
CA ARG A 270 -6.78 6.67 11.46
C ARG A 270 -7.95 6.95 10.53
N LEU A 271 -9.08 7.39 11.10
CA LEU A 271 -10.27 7.76 10.30
C LEU A 271 -9.90 8.85 9.29
N GLN A 272 -10.15 8.56 8.01
CA GLN A 272 -10.00 9.51 6.91
C GLN A 272 -11.35 9.64 6.20
N LYS A 273 -11.87 10.87 6.09
CA LYS A 273 -13.21 11.11 5.55
C LYS A 273 -13.26 12.33 4.65
N ASP A 274 -13.89 12.19 3.49
CA ASP A 274 -14.27 13.30 2.62
C ASP A 274 -15.70 13.77 2.95
N ILE A 275 -15.86 15.05 3.20
CA ILE A 275 -17.15 15.70 3.48
C ILE A 275 -17.52 16.52 2.25
N ILE A 276 -18.40 15.98 1.42
CA ILE A 276 -18.82 16.61 0.18
C ILE A 276 -20.05 17.50 0.43
N ILE A 277 -19.90 18.79 0.19
CA ILE A 277 -20.97 19.79 0.38
C ILE A 277 -21.38 20.37 -1.00
N GLN A 278 -22.63 20.15 -1.38
CA GLN A 278 -23.20 20.78 -2.56
C GLN A 278 -23.55 22.24 -2.26
N CYS A 279 -22.90 23.19 -2.94
CA CYS A 279 -23.00 24.62 -2.67
C CYS A 279 -23.90 25.39 -3.63
N LYS A 280 -24.42 24.73 -4.70
CA LYS A 280 -25.30 25.38 -5.68
C LYS A 280 -26.50 26.01 -4.97
N ASP A 281 -26.77 27.27 -5.30
CA ASP A 281 -27.91 28.07 -4.80
C ASP A 281 -27.94 28.28 -3.26
N LYS A 282 -26.80 28.09 -2.58
CA LYS A 282 -26.66 28.30 -1.14
C LYS A 282 -25.94 29.60 -0.83
N THR A 283 -26.31 30.23 0.28
CA THR A 283 -25.55 31.32 0.87
C THR A 283 -24.32 30.79 1.63
N THR A 284 -23.34 31.65 1.88
CA THR A 284 -22.16 31.33 2.70
C THR A 284 -22.57 30.75 4.06
N LEU A 285 -23.53 31.38 4.74
CA LEU A 285 -24.03 30.91 6.05
C LEU A 285 -24.62 29.49 5.98
N GLN A 286 -25.38 29.17 4.91
CA GLN A 286 -25.96 27.82 4.75
C GLN A 286 -24.86 26.77 4.50
N ILE A 287 -23.82 27.13 3.77
CA ILE A 287 -22.64 26.24 3.54
C ILE A 287 -21.94 25.99 4.87
N GLU A 288 -21.66 27.04 5.65
CA GLU A 288 -21.05 26.93 6.98
C GLU A 288 -21.86 26.06 7.94
N GLN A 289 -23.17 26.27 8.01
CA GLN A 289 -24.07 25.46 8.84
C GLN A 289 -24.06 23.98 8.42
N GLN A 290 -23.99 23.69 7.13
CA GLN A 290 -23.95 22.33 6.65
C GLN A 290 -22.62 21.64 7.00
N ILE A 291 -21.49 22.33 6.86
CA ILE A 291 -20.19 21.83 7.29
C ILE A 291 -20.19 21.54 8.79
N ALA A 292 -20.65 22.49 9.60
CA ALA A 292 -20.75 22.31 11.05
C ALA A 292 -21.66 21.15 11.46
N LYS A 293 -22.75 20.90 10.72
CA LYS A 293 -23.63 19.74 10.92
C LYS A 293 -22.92 18.41 10.65
N GLU A 294 -22.09 18.34 9.58
CA GLU A 294 -21.33 17.12 9.29
C GLU A 294 -20.22 16.88 10.31
N PHE A 295 -19.55 17.93 10.79
CA PHE A 295 -18.54 17.79 11.84
C PHE A 295 -19.09 17.23 13.14
N LYS A 296 -20.32 17.61 13.55
CA LYS A 296 -20.96 17.05 14.76
C LYS A 296 -21.17 15.53 14.73
N LYS A 297 -21.07 14.90 13.56
CA LYS A 297 -21.20 13.44 13.39
C LYS A 297 -19.88 12.69 13.53
N ILE A 298 -18.75 13.40 13.69
CA ILE A 298 -17.41 12.85 13.66
C ILE A 298 -16.89 12.71 15.08
N ASP A 299 -16.32 11.56 15.37
CA ASP A 299 -15.57 11.35 16.59
C ASP A 299 -14.15 11.92 16.43
N PHE A 300 -13.88 13.04 17.08
CA PHE A 300 -12.60 13.72 17.05
C PHE A 300 -11.58 13.15 18.05
N THR A 301 -11.97 12.22 18.91
CA THR A 301 -11.05 11.62 19.89
C THR A 301 -9.92 10.81 19.20
N GLN A 302 -10.21 10.32 18.00
CA GLN A 302 -9.24 9.57 17.17
C GLN A 302 -8.41 10.44 16.23
N THR A 303 -8.42 11.77 16.41
CA THR A 303 -7.68 12.71 15.54
C THR A 303 -7.85 12.43 14.03
N PRO A 304 -9.11 12.46 13.51
CA PRO A 304 -9.39 12.07 12.13
C PRO A 304 -8.77 13.04 11.13
N ILE A 305 -8.51 12.55 9.91
CA ILE A 305 -8.12 13.37 8.77
C ILE A 305 -9.36 13.67 7.95
N LEU A 306 -9.68 14.94 7.80
CA LEU A 306 -10.88 15.38 7.10
C LEU A 306 -10.51 16.20 5.87
N ARG A 307 -11.17 15.91 4.75
CA ARG A 307 -11.23 16.78 3.58
C ARG A 307 -12.64 17.32 3.43
N VAL A 308 -12.79 18.63 3.24
CA VAL A 308 -14.09 19.24 2.91
C VAL A 308 -14.06 19.66 1.45
N THR A 309 -14.88 19.00 0.64
CA THR A 309 -15.02 19.27 -0.79
C THR A 309 -16.27 20.10 -1.06
N LEU A 310 -16.11 21.32 -1.54
CA LEU A 310 -17.18 22.24 -1.85
C LEU A 310 -17.53 22.19 -3.35
N VAL A 311 -18.60 21.50 -3.72
CA VAL A 311 -19.02 21.29 -5.10
C VAL A 311 -19.94 22.42 -5.56
N ASN A 312 -19.71 22.98 -6.75
CA ASN A 312 -20.51 24.06 -7.34
C ASN A 312 -20.58 25.32 -6.46
N ILE A 313 -19.49 25.66 -5.76
CA ILE A 313 -19.43 26.90 -4.99
C ILE A 313 -19.25 28.09 -5.93
N SER A 314 -20.04 29.18 -5.69
CA SER A 314 -19.87 30.44 -6.41
C SER A 314 -18.56 31.15 -6.00
N LYS A 315 -17.97 31.92 -6.93
CA LYS A 315 -16.77 32.71 -6.65
C LYS A 315 -16.98 33.64 -5.44
N GLN A 316 -18.15 34.26 -5.32
CA GLN A 316 -18.50 35.13 -4.21
C GLN A 316 -18.50 34.38 -2.87
N ASN A 317 -19.15 33.21 -2.81
CA ASN A 317 -19.17 32.41 -1.59
C ASN A 317 -17.78 31.90 -1.23
N LYS A 318 -16.98 31.45 -2.22
CA LYS A 318 -15.59 31.02 -1.97
C LYS A 318 -14.74 32.10 -1.32
N THR A 319 -14.91 33.36 -1.74
CA THR A 319 -14.18 34.50 -1.17
C THR A 319 -14.72 34.89 0.22
N ALA A 320 -16.03 34.70 0.47
CA ALA A 320 -16.67 35.08 1.72
C ALA A 320 -16.56 34.02 2.82
N LEU A 321 -16.16 32.76 2.49
CA LEU A 321 -15.94 31.71 3.47
C LEU A 321 -14.74 32.04 4.36
N ASP A 322 -14.98 32.12 5.65
CA ASP A 322 -13.91 32.29 6.63
C ASP A 322 -13.36 30.92 7.06
N MET A 323 -12.26 30.51 6.43
CA MET A 323 -11.58 29.25 6.71
C MET A 323 -10.93 29.23 8.10
N SER A 324 -10.60 30.37 8.69
CA SER A 324 -10.06 30.44 10.05
C SER A 324 -11.12 30.09 11.09
N LYS A 325 -12.35 30.54 10.88
CA LYS A 325 -13.50 30.18 11.72
C LYS A 325 -13.79 28.67 11.70
N PHE A 326 -13.68 28.02 10.54
CA PHE A 326 -13.80 26.55 10.50
C PHE A 326 -12.71 25.85 11.29
N ARG A 327 -11.48 26.32 11.22
CA ARG A 327 -10.38 25.78 12.04
C ARG A 327 -10.65 25.97 13.53
N GLU A 328 -11.16 27.12 13.95
CA GLU A 328 -11.52 27.39 15.35
C GLU A 328 -12.71 26.53 15.82
N ASP A 329 -13.75 26.36 14.99
CA ASP A 329 -14.89 25.50 15.32
C ASP A 329 -14.50 24.02 15.46
N ILE A 330 -13.56 23.57 14.65
CA ILE A 330 -13.02 22.23 14.75
C ILE A 330 -12.13 22.07 15.99
N GLN A 331 -11.36 23.10 16.34
CA GLN A 331 -10.57 23.14 17.58
C GLN A 331 -11.45 23.01 18.84
N LYS A 332 -12.72 23.43 18.79
CA LYS A 332 -13.69 23.22 19.88
C LYS A 332 -14.10 21.75 20.05
N TYR A 333 -14.02 20.96 19.00
CA TYR A 333 -14.41 19.53 19.01
C TYR A 333 -13.20 18.60 19.15
N SER A 334 -11.96 19.10 18.97
CA SER A 334 -10.73 18.32 19.03
C SER A 334 -9.85 18.87 20.15
N MET A 335 -9.41 18.00 21.05
CA MET A 335 -8.38 18.36 22.05
C MET A 335 -7.00 18.63 21.40
N HIS A 336 -6.82 18.31 20.11
CA HIS A 336 -5.61 18.51 19.33
C HIS A 336 -5.83 19.55 18.24
N LYS A 337 -5.11 20.67 18.34
CA LYS A 337 -5.32 21.89 17.54
C LYS A 337 -5.03 21.77 16.03
N ASP A 338 -4.50 20.63 15.54
CA ASP A 338 -3.82 20.56 14.23
C ASP A 338 -4.39 19.53 13.25
N THR A 339 -5.66 19.09 13.40
CA THR A 339 -6.17 17.88 12.74
C THR A 339 -6.93 18.11 11.43
N ILE A 340 -6.93 19.29 10.81
CA ILE A 340 -7.79 19.55 9.65
C ILE A 340 -7.05 20.24 8.51
N GLN A 341 -7.00 19.55 7.39
CA GLN A 341 -6.71 20.14 6.09
C GLN A 341 -8.02 20.50 5.40
N VAL A 342 -8.19 21.78 5.06
CA VAL A 342 -9.26 22.24 4.19
C VAL A 342 -8.64 22.54 2.84
N CYS A 343 -9.00 21.77 1.84
CA CYS A 343 -8.59 21.94 0.44
C CYS A 343 -9.63 22.73 -0.34
#